data_b0fdf4a7f3daba7bc7469eeaefaa7131
#
_entry.id   b0fdf4a7f3daba7bc7469eeaefaa7131
#
_cell.length_a   1.000
_cell.length_b   1.000
_cell.length_c   1.000
_cell.angle_alpha   90.00
_cell.angle_beta   90.00
_cell.angle_gamma   90.00
#
_symmetry.space_group_name_H-M   'P 1'
#
loop_
_entity.id
_entity.type
_entity.pdbx_description
1 polymer ?
#
loop_
_entity_poly.entity_id
_entity_poly.type
_entity_poly.pdbx_seq_one_letter_code
_entity_poly.pdbx_strand_id
1 'polypeptide(L)'
;MQDERTIRVIGHEAFKKLQNAHVLVFGLGGVGGYVCEALVRAGVKHFTIVDNDVVQESNLNRQIIALKSTIGQKKVDAMKQRMLQIREDCVIHCRDLFYLPDTVSNELFQNVD
;
A
#
# COMPACT_ATOMS: atom_id res chain seq x y z
N MET A 1 -6.38 -18.61 11.50
CA MET A 1 -6.73 -17.68 10.42
C MET A 1 -6.02 -16.34 10.64
N GLN A 2 -5.53 -15.74 9.57
CA GLN A 2 -4.71 -14.52 9.62
C GLN A 2 -5.38 -13.35 10.35
N ASP A 3 -6.69 -13.21 10.19
CA ASP A 3 -7.42 -12.03 10.64
C ASP A 3 -8.14 -12.22 11.98
N GLU A 4 -7.95 -13.35 12.63
CA GLU A 4 -8.69 -13.69 13.84
C GLU A 4 -8.54 -12.65 14.95
N ARG A 5 -7.31 -12.17 15.19
CA ARG A 5 -7.07 -11.20 16.26
C ARG A 5 -7.63 -9.83 15.93
N THR A 6 -7.55 -9.43 14.67
CA THR A 6 -8.15 -8.17 14.22
C THR A 6 -9.66 -8.20 14.46
N ILE A 7 -10.30 -9.30 14.06
CA ILE A 7 -11.74 -9.48 14.23
C ILE A 7 -12.13 -9.44 15.71
N ARG A 8 -11.32 -10.04 16.58
CA ARG A 8 -11.58 -10.00 18.03
C ARG A 8 -11.58 -8.58 18.59
N VAL A 9 -10.73 -7.71 18.04
CA VAL A 9 -10.61 -6.34 18.53
C VAL A 9 -11.72 -5.43 18.00
N ILE A 10 -12.01 -5.52 16.69
CA ILE A 10 -12.94 -4.58 16.03
C ILE A 10 -14.29 -5.18 15.67
N GLY A 11 -14.43 -6.50 15.73
CA GLY A 11 -15.68 -7.19 15.38
C GLY A 11 -15.79 -7.49 13.88
N HIS A 12 -16.70 -8.41 13.54
CA HIS A 12 -16.91 -8.87 12.17
C HIS A 12 -17.40 -7.77 11.23
N GLU A 13 -18.28 -6.92 11.72
CA GLU A 13 -18.89 -5.86 10.90
C GLU A 13 -17.85 -4.82 10.47
N ALA A 14 -17.04 -4.35 11.43
CA ALA A 14 -15.98 -3.39 11.14
C ALA A 14 -14.92 -4.02 10.24
N PHE A 15 -14.58 -5.29 10.47
CA PHE A 15 -13.61 -6.00 9.64
C PHE A 15 -14.10 -6.11 8.20
N LYS A 16 -15.38 -6.40 8.00
CA LYS A 16 -15.97 -6.46 6.66
C LYS A 16 -15.85 -5.12 5.94
N LYS A 17 -16.01 -4.01 6.67
CA LYS A 17 -15.81 -2.68 6.09
C LYS A 17 -14.38 -2.46 5.63
N LEU A 18 -13.39 -2.91 6.40
CA LEU A 18 -11.99 -2.85 6.01
C LEU A 18 -11.73 -3.67 4.73
N GLN A 19 -12.28 -4.86 4.65
CA GLN A 19 -12.10 -5.73 3.48
C GLN A 19 -12.69 -5.12 2.21
N ASN A 20 -13.73 -4.32 2.33
CA ASN A 20 -14.40 -3.70 1.19
C ASN A 20 -13.88 -2.29 0.88
N ALA A 21 -13.01 -1.74 1.71
CA ALA A 21 -12.45 -0.40 1.49
C ALA A 21 -11.43 -0.41 0.36
N HIS A 22 -11.40 0.67 -0.40
CA HIS A 22 -10.39 0.90 -1.43
C HIS A 22 -9.57 2.12 -1.00
N VAL A 23 -8.29 1.93 -0.74
CA VAL A 23 -7.41 2.98 -0.21
C VAL A 23 -6.43 3.45 -1.28
N LEU A 24 -6.33 4.76 -1.42
CA LEU A 24 -5.39 5.42 -2.33
C LEU A 24 -4.26 6.02 -1.50
N VAL A 25 -3.02 5.64 -1.82
CA VAL A 25 -1.84 6.14 -1.10
C VAL A 25 -0.89 6.80 -2.08
N PHE A 26 -0.55 8.05 -1.82
CA PHE A 26 0.45 8.81 -2.58
C PHE A 26 1.76 8.83 -1.81
N GLY A 27 2.83 8.39 -2.49
CA GLY A 27 4.16 8.38 -1.90
C GLY A 27 4.40 7.18 -1.01
N LEU A 28 5.38 6.37 -1.36
CA LEU A 28 5.69 5.12 -0.66
C LEU A 28 6.95 5.20 0.20
N GLY A 29 7.65 6.33 0.14
CA GLY A 29 8.76 6.60 1.03
C GLY A 29 8.25 6.99 2.41
N GLY A 30 9.02 6.74 3.44
CA GLY A 30 8.67 7.15 4.79
C GLY A 30 7.32 6.62 5.25
N VAL A 31 6.40 7.53 5.56
CA VAL A 31 5.10 7.20 6.18
C VAL A 31 4.20 6.36 5.27
N GLY A 32 4.18 6.65 3.96
CA GLY A 32 3.28 5.96 3.03
C GLY A 32 3.48 4.45 2.99
N GLY A 33 4.72 4.00 3.00
CA GLY A 33 5.03 2.57 3.01
C GLY A 33 4.52 1.89 4.29
N TYR A 34 4.72 2.53 5.44
CA TYR A 34 4.24 2.01 6.71
C TYR A 34 2.71 1.97 6.78
N VAL A 35 2.06 2.97 6.21
CA VAL A 35 0.58 3.01 6.15
C VAL A 35 0.06 1.84 5.33
N CYS A 36 0.64 1.57 4.15
CA CYS A 36 0.24 0.44 3.32
C CYS A 36 0.39 -0.89 4.08
N GLU A 37 1.51 -1.07 4.77
CA GLU A 37 1.73 -2.31 5.51
C GLU A 37 0.74 -2.47 6.67
N ALA A 38 0.52 -1.40 7.43
CA ALA A 38 -0.43 -1.44 8.54
C ALA A 38 -1.84 -1.79 8.06
N LEU A 39 -2.28 -1.17 6.96
CA LEU A 39 -3.62 -1.38 6.44
C LEU A 39 -3.82 -2.79 5.86
N VAL A 40 -2.83 -3.30 5.12
CA VAL A 40 -2.94 -4.65 4.55
C VAL A 40 -2.93 -5.71 5.67
N ARG A 41 -2.16 -5.49 6.73
CA ARG A 41 -2.18 -6.38 7.89
C ARG A 41 -3.49 -6.31 8.64
N ALA A 42 -4.13 -5.14 8.68
CA ALA A 42 -5.40 -4.95 9.38
C ALA A 42 -6.59 -5.57 8.64
N GLY A 43 -6.51 -5.73 7.32
CA GLY A 43 -7.60 -6.37 6.57
C GLY A 43 -8.00 -5.68 5.28
N VAL A 44 -7.43 -4.54 4.96
CA VAL A 44 -7.72 -3.86 3.69
C VAL A 44 -7.16 -4.69 2.55
N LYS A 45 -7.97 -4.91 1.52
CA LYS A 45 -7.61 -5.76 0.38
C LYS A 45 -7.46 -5.01 -0.93
N HIS A 46 -7.91 -3.76 -1.02
CA HIS A 46 -7.94 -3.04 -2.28
C HIS A 46 -7.19 -1.72 -2.15
N PHE A 47 -6.14 -1.58 -2.93
CA PHE A 47 -5.26 -0.40 -2.89
C PHE A 47 -4.98 0.14 -4.27
N THR A 48 -4.80 1.45 -4.35
CA THR A 48 -4.13 2.12 -5.45
C THR A 48 -2.93 2.85 -4.85
N ILE A 49 -1.74 2.53 -5.30
CA ILE A 49 -0.51 3.13 -4.78
C ILE A 49 0.19 3.90 -5.89
N VAL A 50 0.64 5.11 -5.56
CA VAL A 50 1.20 6.06 -6.53
C VAL A 50 2.57 6.51 -6.06
N ASP A 51 3.58 6.29 -6.88
CA ASP A 51 4.94 6.76 -6.64
C ASP A 51 5.71 6.65 -7.95
N ASN A 52 6.64 7.57 -8.23
CA ASN A 52 7.45 7.50 -9.45
C ASN A 52 8.91 7.19 -9.18
N ASP A 53 9.29 7.01 -7.93
CA ASP A 53 10.67 6.79 -7.55
C ASP A 53 11.09 5.32 -7.64
N VAL A 54 12.40 5.15 -7.67
CA VAL A 54 13.07 3.85 -7.60
C VAL A 54 13.67 3.73 -6.20
N VAL A 55 13.70 2.52 -5.65
CA VAL A 55 14.32 2.25 -4.36
C VAL A 55 15.83 2.49 -4.47
N GLN A 56 16.38 3.29 -3.57
CA GLN A 56 17.79 3.64 -3.53
C GLN A 56 18.42 3.20 -2.21
N GLU A 57 19.73 3.04 -2.23
CA GLU A 57 20.48 2.65 -1.05
C GLU A 57 20.24 3.60 0.13
N SER A 58 20.14 4.90 -0.14
CA SER A 58 19.90 5.90 0.89
C SER A 58 18.55 5.74 1.59
N ASN A 59 17.63 4.96 1.02
CA ASN A 59 16.32 4.70 1.61
C ASN A 59 16.36 3.63 2.70
N LEU A 60 17.43 2.82 2.75
CA LEU A 60 17.52 1.67 3.64
C LEU A 60 17.36 2.01 5.11
N ASN A 61 17.71 3.22 5.50
CA ASN A 61 17.69 3.60 6.92
C ASN A 61 16.29 3.89 7.48
N ARG A 62 15.29 4.09 6.62
CA ARG A 62 13.99 4.55 7.09
C ARG A 62 12.76 4.06 6.31
N GLN A 63 12.93 3.57 5.08
CA GLN A 63 11.77 3.18 4.25
C GLN A 63 11.55 1.69 4.31
N ILE A 64 10.32 1.28 4.61
CA ILE A 64 9.98 -0.13 4.82
C ILE A 64 10.16 -0.98 3.57
N ILE A 65 10.00 -0.37 2.38
CA ILE A 65 10.17 -1.06 1.09
C ILE A 65 11.63 -1.21 0.71
N ALA A 66 12.54 -0.50 1.38
CA ALA A 66 13.95 -0.48 1.00
C ALA A 66 14.70 -1.62 1.67
N LEU A 67 15.08 -2.59 0.87
CA LEU A 67 15.91 -3.73 1.24
C LEU A 67 17.03 -3.83 0.22
N LYS A 68 18.13 -4.47 0.58
CA LYS A 68 19.21 -4.68 -0.39
C LYS A 68 18.69 -5.38 -1.65
N SER A 69 17.72 -6.28 -1.49
CA SER A 69 17.11 -7.00 -2.61
C SER A 69 16.17 -6.16 -3.47
N THR A 70 15.68 -5.02 -2.96
CA THR A 70 14.74 -4.17 -3.70
C THR A 70 15.38 -2.93 -4.32
N ILE A 71 16.64 -2.64 -4.00
CA ILE A 71 17.34 -1.50 -4.60
C ILE A 71 17.30 -1.61 -6.13
N GLY A 72 16.90 -0.53 -6.80
CA GLY A 72 16.77 -0.49 -8.25
C GLY A 72 15.36 -0.80 -8.76
N GLN A 73 14.48 -1.34 -7.92
CA GLN A 73 13.09 -1.59 -8.28
C GLN A 73 12.26 -0.32 -8.13
N LYS A 74 11.20 -0.19 -8.92
CA LYS A 74 10.22 0.87 -8.71
C LYS A 74 9.59 0.68 -7.33
N LYS A 75 9.40 1.77 -6.60
CA LYS A 75 8.82 1.70 -5.26
C LYS A 75 7.43 1.07 -5.27
N VAL A 76 6.61 1.36 -6.29
CA VAL A 76 5.29 0.73 -6.41
C VAL A 76 5.39 -0.79 -6.55
N ASP A 77 6.37 -1.28 -7.32
CA ASP A 77 6.54 -2.72 -7.51
C ASP A 77 7.04 -3.40 -6.22
N ALA A 78 8.02 -2.77 -5.57
CA ALA A 78 8.55 -3.30 -4.31
C ALA A 78 7.47 -3.36 -3.23
N MET A 79 6.64 -2.32 -3.14
CA MET A 79 5.55 -2.29 -2.14
C MET A 79 4.50 -3.33 -2.46
N LYS A 80 4.10 -3.46 -3.73
CA LYS A 80 3.12 -4.47 -4.14
C LYS A 80 3.58 -5.88 -3.76
N GLN A 81 4.82 -6.23 -4.08
CA GLN A 81 5.37 -7.53 -3.74
C GLN A 81 5.32 -7.79 -2.24
N ARG A 82 5.70 -6.79 -1.44
CA ARG A 82 5.67 -6.91 0.01
C ARG A 82 4.26 -7.13 0.53
N MET A 83 3.29 -6.37 0.03
CA MET A 83 1.90 -6.47 0.45
C MET A 83 1.30 -7.83 0.09
N LEU A 84 1.62 -8.36 -1.08
CA LEU A 84 1.14 -9.68 -1.52
C LEU A 84 1.72 -10.82 -0.67
N GLN A 85 2.89 -10.64 -0.10
CA GLN A 85 3.45 -11.62 0.83
C GLN A 85 2.75 -11.59 2.19
N ILE A 86 2.10 -10.49 2.52
CA ILE A 86 1.31 -10.37 3.74
C ILE A 86 -0.11 -10.89 3.51
N ARG A 87 -0.70 -10.54 2.36
CA ARG A 87 -2.08 -10.93 2.01
C ARG A 87 -2.14 -11.17 0.50
N GLU A 88 -2.13 -12.42 0.10
CA GLU A 88 -2.04 -12.82 -1.31
C GLU A 88 -3.27 -12.47 -2.14
N ASP A 89 -4.44 -12.29 -1.50
CA ASP A 89 -5.68 -11.93 -2.19
C ASP A 89 -5.92 -10.42 -2.32
N CYS A 90 -4.90 -9.61 -2.01
CA CYS A 90 -4.97 -8.16 -2.23
C CYS A 90 -5.04 -7.81 -3.71
N VAL A 91 -5.82 -6.80 -4.02
CA VAL A 91 -5.84 -6.16 -5.35
C VAL A 91 -5.11 -4.84 -5.24
N ILE A 92 -4.00 -4.71 -5.94
CA ILE A 92 -3.13 -3.55 -5.83
C ILE A 92 -2.89 -2.96 -7.21
N HIS A 93 -3.38 -1.74 -7.43
CA HIS A 93 -3.16 -0.99 -8.65
C HIS A 93 -1.95 -0.08 -8.45
N CYS A 94 -0.90 -0.30 -9.23
CA CYS A 94 0.31 0.51 -9.17
C CYS A 94 0.27 1.60 -10.22
N ARG A 95 0.55 2.83 -9.81
CA ARG A 95 0.64 3.98 -10.71
C ARG A 95 2.04 4.59 -10.57
N ASP A 96 2.83 4.42 -11.61
CA ASP A 96 4.18 4.97 -11.70
C ASP A 96 4.09 6.39 -12.25
N LEU A 97 3.66 7.33 -11.40
CA LEU A 97 3.56 8.72 -11.79
C LEU A 97 3.95 9.66 -10.66
N PHE A 98 4.37 10.85 -11.07
CA PHE A 98 4.69 11.92 -10.15
C PHE A 98 3.40 12.64 -9.76
N TYR A 99 3.14 12.70 -8.46
CA TYR A 99 1.96 13.39 -7.96
C TYR A 99 2.18 14.90 -7.92
N LEU A 100 1.48 15.61 -8.79
CA LEU A 100 1.33 17.06 -8.71
C LEU A 100 -0.18 17.35 -8.72
N PRO A 101 -0.67 18.34 -7.96
CA PRO A 101 -2.11 18.63 -7.94
C PRO A 101 -2.71 18.83 -9.33
N ASP A 102 -1.93 19.38 -10.26
CA ASP A 102 -2.39 19.66 -11.62
C ASP A 102 -2.41 18.42 -12.52
N THR A 103 -1.76 17.33 -12.12
CA THR A 103 -1.66 16.13 -12.94
C THR A 103 -2.52 14.97 -12.46
N VAL A 104 -3.18 15.15 -11.31
CA VAL A 104 -4.05 14.11 -10.75
C VAL A 104 -5.36 14.11 -11.52
N SER A 105 -5.64 13.04 -12.25
CA SER A 105 -6.92 12.87 -12.90
C SER A 105 -7.96 12.42 -11.87
N ASN A 106 -9.21 12.78 -12.12
CA ASN A 106 -10.32 12.34 -11.27
C ASN A 106 -10.42 10.82 -11.22
N GLU A 107 -9.86 10.11 -12.19
CA GLU A 107 -9.86 8.65 -12.22
C GLU A 107 -9.18 8.03 -11.00
N LEU A 108 -8.10 8.67 -10.50
CA LEU A 108 -7.39 8.16 -9.34
C LEU A 108 -8.25 8.13 -8.08
N PHE A 109 -9.24 9.03 -8.02
CA PHE A 109 -10.11 9.13 -6.85
C PHE A 109 -11.42 8.38 -6.99
N GLN A 110 -11.65 7.75 -8.14
CA GLN A 110 -12.88 6.97 -8.34
C GLN A 110 -12.80 5.66 -7.54
N ASN A 111 -13.91 5.34 -6.85
CA ASN A 111 -14.06 4.08 -6.11
C ASN A 111 -13.08 3.93 -4.92
N VAL A 112 -12.52 5.04 -4.45
CA VAL A 112 -11.68 5.01 -3.23
C VAL A 112 -12.49 5.56 -2.05
N ASP A 113 -12.12 5.09 -0.88
CA ASP A 113 -12.76 5.45 0.38
C ASP A 113 -11.95 6.46 1.18
#